data_48c2d038541ec66a74407701cf0a20dd
#
_entry.id   48c2d038541ec66a74407701cf0a20dd
#
_cell.length_a   1.000
_cell.length_b   1.000
_cell.length_c   1.000
_cell.angle_alpha   90.00
_cell.angle_beta   90.00
_cell.angle_gamma   90.00
#
_symmetry.space_group_name_H-M   'P 1'
#
loop_
_entity.id
_entity.type
_entity.pdbx_description
1 polymer ?
#
loop_
_entity_poly.entity_id
_entity_poly.type
_entity_poly.pdbx_seq_one_letter_code
_entity_poly.pdbx_strand_id
1 'polypeptide(L)'
;MTSKIIAIQGNHPSKLNPLTDTSIFLANEIQNKKYKIFYYDPKNLSILNSKVIAKGFFIKFNYENKKFFKILKKQKLNLTKCKFILIRQDPPFNLEYISTTYILDRIKNKVKIVNNPTSIRNIYEKL
;
A
#
# COMPACT_ATOMS: atom_id res chain seq x y z
N MET A 1 2.95 -5.25 20.32
CA MET A 1 3.97 -5.32 19.25
C MET A 1 3.71 -4.26 18.18
N THR A 2 4.76 -3.57 17.76
CA THR A 2 4.65 -2.60 16.70
C THR A 2 4.61 -3.30 15.35
N SER A 3 3.65 -2.97 14.51
CA SER A 3 3.56 -3.56 13.18
C SER A 3 4.73 -3.07 12.32
N LYS A 4 5.29 -3.97 11.51
CA LYS A 4 6.35 -3.68 10.55
C LYS A 4 5.86 -3.79 9.11
N ILE A 5 4.56 -3.75 8.90
CA ILE A 5 3.96 -3.86 7.57
C ILE A 5 3.34 -2.53 7.17
N ILE A 6 3.64 -2.08 5.96
CA ILE A 6 2.99 -0.94 5.35
C ILE A 6 2.32 -1.44 4.07
N ALA A 7 1.01 -1.19 3.95
CA ALA A 7 0.26 -1.59 2.77
C ALA A 7 0.22 -0.45 1.75
N ILE A 8 0.28 -0.81 0.48
CA ILE A 8 0.11 0.15 -0.63
C ILE A 8 -1.04 -0.34 -1.50
N GLN A 9 -2.04 0.51 -1.65
CA GLN A 9 -3.16 0.26 -2.58
C GLN A 9 -2.89 0.99 -3.88
N GLY A 10 -2.83 0.25 -4.98
CA GLY A 10 -2.58 0.86 -6.29
C GLY A 10 -2.66 -0.14 -7.42
N ASN A 11 -2.43 0.34 -8.64
CA ASN A 11 -2.37 -0.50 -9.82
C ASN A 11 -1.17 -1.45 -9.72
N HIS A 12 -1.21 -2.56 -10.50
CA HIS A 12 -0.11 -3.52 -10.48
C HIS A 12 1.24 -2.81 -10.70
N PRO A 13 2.29 -3.21 -9.94
CA PRO A 13 3.58 -2.52 -10.03
C PRO A 13 4.18 -2.44 -11.42
N SER A 14 3.85 -3.39 -12.30
CA SER A 14 4.32 -3.37 -13.69
C SER A 14 3.86 -2.13 -14.47
N LYS A 15 2.82 -1.45 -14.00
CA LYS A 15 2.30 -0.24 -14.62
C LYS A 15 2.94 1.05 -14.09
N LEU A 16 3.82 0.93 -13.10
CA LEU A 16 4.49 2.08 -12.52
C LEU A 16 5.75 2.43 -13.30
N ASN A 17 6.09 3.72 -13.31
CA ASN A 17 7.33 4.17 -13.92
C ASN A 17 8.36 4.43 -12.80
N PRO A 18 9.42 3.61 -12.70
CA PRO A 18 10.39 3.74 -11.60
C PRO A 18 11.14 5.06 -11.61
N LEU A 19 11.24 5.73 -12.76
CA LEU A 19 11.97 6.99 -12.87
C LEU A 19 11.16 8.20 -12.40
N THR A 20 9.83 8.11 -12.47
CA THR A 20 8.96 9.26 -12.19
C THR A 20 7.98 9.01 -11.04
N ASP A 21 7.83 7.77 -10.59
CA ASP A 21 6.85 7.45 -9.56
C ASP A 21 7.45 7.63 -8.16
N THR A 22 6.98 8.66 -7.47
CA THR A 22 7.42 8.98 -6.11
C THR A 22 7.14 7.84 -5.12
N SER A 23 6.07 7.07 -5.37
CA SER A 23 5.70 5.96 -4.49
C SER A 23 6.76 4.87 -4.48
N ILE A 24 7.40 4.59 -5.62
CA ILE A 24 8.47 3.59 -5.71
C ILE A 24 9.69 4.05 -4.91
N PHE A 25 10.05 5.32 -5.03
CA PHE A 25 11.15 5.89 -4.28
C PHE A 25 10.88 5.78 -2.78
N LEU A 26 9.69 6.19 -2.34
CA LEU A 26 9.32 6.12 -0.93
C LEU A 26 9.26 4.68 -0.43
N ALA A 27 8.77 3.75 -1.23
CA ALA A 27 8.72 2.34 -0.86
C ALA A 27 10.13 1.79 -0.62
N ASN A 28 11.08 2.14 -1.49
CA ASN A 28 12.47 1.72 -1.33
C ASN A 28 13.05 2.25 -0.01
N GLU A 29 12.78 3.52 0.31
CA GLU A 29 13.26 4.12 1.55
C GLU A 29 12.60 3.50 2.78
N ILE A 30 11.32 3.15 2.70
CA ILE A 30 10.61 2.45 3.77
C ILE A 30 11.22 1.09 4.03
N GLN A 31 11.60 0.36 2.98
CA GLN A 31 12.29 -0.93 3.11
C GLN A 31 13.62 -0.79 3.83
N ASN A 32 14.36 0.28 3.55
CA ASN A 32 15.62 0.54 4.22
C ASN A 32 15.46 0.74 5.72
N LYS A 33 14.27 1.09 6.18
CA LYS A 33 13.93 1.19 7.60
C LYS A 33 13.38 -0.12 8.18
N LYS A 34 13.55 -1.24 7.46
CA LYS A 34 13.17 -2.59 7.89
C LYS A 34 11.67 -2.86 7.91
N TYR A 35 10.87 -2.08 7.18
CA TYR A 35 9.46 -2.37 7.01
C TYR A 35 9.24 -3.30 5.82
N LYS A 36 8.20 -4.14 5.94
CA LYS A 36 7.73 -4.97 4.83
C LYS A 36 6.63 -4.24 4.10
N ILE A 37 6.57 -4.38 2.79
CA ILE A 37 5.55 -3.74 1.97
C ILE A 37 4.60 -4.79 1.46
N PHE A 38 3.31 -4.60 1.72
CA PHE A 38 2.22 -5.41 1.18
C PHE A 38 1.49 -4.58 0.13
N TYR A 39 1.43 -5.08 -1.10
CA TYR A 39 0.87 -4.36 -2.25
C TYR A 39 -0.39 -5.06 -2.74
N TYR A 40 -1.46 -4.32 -2.96
CA TYR A 40 -2.70 -4.90 -3.46
C TYR A 40 -3.43 -3.93 -4.39
N ASP A 41 -4.21 -4.49 -5.32
CA ASP A 41 -5.09 -3.73 -6.20
C ASP A 41 -6.40 -3.45 -5.46
N PRO A 42 -7.00 -2.27 -5.61
CA PRO A 42 -8.26 -1.96 -4.94
C PRO A 42 -9.40 -2.95 -5.24
N LYS A 43 -9.38 -3.61 -6.39
CA LYS A 43 -10.36 -4.65 -6.72
C LYS A 43 -10.33 -5.84 -5.77
N ASN A 44 -9.20 -6.06 -5.12
CA ASN A 44 -8.98 -7.22 -4.27
C ASN A 44 -9.21 -6.92 -2.79
N LEU A 45 -9.81 -5.76 -2.49
CA LEU A 45 -10.20 -5.38 -1.15
C LEU A 45 -11.60 -5.88 -0.86
N SER A 46 -11.80 -6.51 0.31
CA SER A 46 -13.11 -7.06 0.68
C SER A 46 -13.32 -7.00 2.19
N ILE A 47 -14.58 -7.21 2.58
CA ILE A 47 -14.95 -7.35 3.98
C ILE A 47 -15.36 -8.80 4.20
N LEU A 48 -14.72 -9.45 5.16
CA LEU A 48 -15.01 -10.83 5.51
C LEU A 48 -15.08 -10.95 7.03
N ASN A 49 -16.25 -11.37 7.54
CA ASN A 49 -16.48 -11.50 8.98
C ASN A 49 -16.13 -10.21 9.74
N SER A 50 -16.59 -9.07 9.23
CA SER A 50 -16.34 -7.73 9.78
C SER A 50 -14.87 -7.31 9.75
N LYS A 51 -14.01 -8.04 9.05
CA LYS A 51 -12.60 -7.70 8.87
C LYS A 51 -12.35 -7.20 7.46
N VAL A 52 -11.49 -6.21 7.34
CA VAL A 52 -11.07 -5.69 6.03
C VAL A 52 -9.85 -6.48 5.56
N ILE A 53 -10.04 -7.25 4.50
CA ILE A 53 -9.05 -8.18 3.98
C ILE A 53 -8.66 -7.75 2.57
N ALA A 54 -7.37 -7.76 2.29
CA ALA A 54 -6.87 -7.53 0.93
C ALA A 54 -6.14 -8.77 0.44
N LYS A 55 -6.44 -9.18 -0.79
CA LYS A 55 -5.68 -10.21 -1.47
C LYS A 55 -4.60 -9.52 -2.30
N GLY A 56 -3.35 -9.77 -1.96
CA GLY A 56 -2.24 -9.11 -2.62
C GLY A 56 -0.95 -9.90 -2.42
N PHE A 57 0.16 -9.20 -2.31
CA PHE A 57 1.45 -9.85 -2.17
C PHE A 57 2.42 -8.96 -1.42
N PHE A 58 3.33 -9.59 -0.70
CA PHE A 58 4.51 -8.88 -0.20
C PHE A 58 5.44 -8.62 -1.38
N ILE A 59 6.04 -7.45 -1.41
CA ILE A 59 6.83 -6.98 -2.53
C ILE A 59 8.11 -6.33 -2.02
N LYS A 60 9.18 -6.44 -2.80
CA LYS A 60 10.42 -5.73 -2.55
C LYS A 60 10.73 -4.88 -3.77
N PHE A 61 10.94 -3.59 -3.54
CA PHE A 61 11.33 -2.66 -4.60
C PHE A 61 12.84 -2.49 -4.63
N ASN A 62 13.39 -2.35 -5.83
CA ASN A 62 14.77 -1.97 -6.02
C ASN A 62 14.82 -0.87 -7.09
N TYR A 63 14.94 0.35 -6.63
CA TYR A 63 14.85 1.53 -7.48
C TYR A 63 15.88 1.55 -8.62
N GLU A 64 17.04 0.94 -8.41
CA GLU A 64 18.18 1.00 -9.35
C GLU A 64 18.16 -0.11 -10.40
N ASN A 65 17.32 -1.11 -10.27
CA ASN A 65 17.30 -2.24 -11.20
C ASN A 65 16.31 -2.03 -12.35
N LYS A 66 16.62 -2.65 -13.51
CA LYS A 66 15.68 -2.68 -14.64
C LYS A 66 14.36 -3.30 -14.25
N LYS A 67 14.41 -4.42 -13.53
CA LYS A 67 13.24 -5.03 -12.93
C LYS A 67 13.13 -4.49 -11.51
N PHE A 68 12.48 -3.36 -11.36
CA PHE A 68 12.49 -2.57 -10.14
C PHE A 68 11.68 -3.15 -8.99
N PHE A 69 11.04 -4.30 -9.15
CA PHE A 69 10.30 -4.95 -8.07
C PHE A 69 10.41 -6.46 -8.15
N LYS A 70 10.19 -7.10 -7.00
CA LYS A 70 10.11 -8.56 -6.88
C LYS A 70 8.95 -8.92 -5.99
N ILE A 71 8.05 -9.76 -6.50
CA ILE A 71 6.93 -10.30 -5.72
C ILE A 71 7.47 -11.44 -4.86
N LEU A 72 7.29 -11.35 -3.54
CA LEU A 72 7.84 -12.32 -2.61
C LEU A 72 6.84 -13.41 -2.25
N LYS A 73 5.63 -13.01 -1.82
CA LYS A 73 4.62 -13.98 -1.39
C LYS A 73 3.22 -13.42 -1.63
N LYS A 74 2.38 -14.19 -2.28
CA LYS A 74 0.97 -13.86 -2.46
C LYS A 74 0.17 -14.39 -1.29
N GLN A 75 -0.72 -13.56 -0.73
CA GLN A 75 -1.57 -13.97 0.37
C GLN A 75 -2.71 -12.99 0.60
N LYS A 76 -3.66 -13.38 1.45
CA LYS A 76 -4.67 -12.48 1.99
C LYS A 76 -4.15 -11.91 3.30
N LEU A 77 -4.38 -10.62 3.53
CA LEU A 77 -3.92 -9.94 4.73
C LEU A 77 -5.04 -9.12 5.34
N ASN A 78 -5.22 -9.27 6.65
CA ASN A 78 -6.07 -8.37 7.41
C ASN A 78 -5.35 -7.03 7.55
N LEU A 79 -5.90 -5.98 6.96
CA LEU A 79 -5.22 -4.69 6.88
C LEU A 79 -5.04 -4.00 8.24
N THR A 80 -5.76 -4.42 9.27
CA THR A 80 -5.51 -3.90 10.62
C THR A 80 -4.16 -4.32 11.17
N LYS A 81 -3.49 -5.28 10.54
CA LYS A 81 -2.13 -5.68 10.90
C LYS A 81 -1.07 -4.71 10.36
N CYS A 82 -1.45 -3.80 9.49
CA CYS A 82 -0.55 -2.82 8.91
C CYS A 82 -0.40 -1.61 9.82
N LYS A 83 0.75 -0.97 9.78
CA LYS A 83 0.98 0.28 10.49
C LYS A 83 0.33 1.45 9.75
N PHE A 84 0.49 1.48 8.43
CA PHE A 84 -0.10 2.48 7.55
C PHE A 84 -0.65 1.82 6.30
N ILE A 85 -1.66 2.45 5.68
CA ILE A 85 -2.14 2.10 4.36
C ILE A 85 -1.96 3.33 3.48
N LEU A 86 -1.13 3.20 2.44
CA LEU A 86 -0.86 4.27 1.49
C LEU A 86 -1.70 4.02 0.25
N ILE A 87 -2.58 4.98 -0.07
CA ILE A 87 -3.40 4.88 -1.27
C ILE A 87 -2.68 5.59 -2.41
N ARG A 88 -2.24 4.80 -3.40
CA ARG A 88 -1.59 5.31 -4.59
C ARG A 88 -2.38 4.84 -5.79
N GLN A 89 -3.42 5.58 -6.11
CA GLN A 89 -4.32 5.25 -7.20
C GLN A 89 -4.44 6.43 -8.15
N ASP A 90 -4.23 6.18 -9.43
CA ASP A 90 -4.27 7.22 -10.44
C ASP A 90 -5.72 7.55 -10.84
N PRO A 91 -6.01 8.82 -11.18
CA PRO A 91 -7.31 9.17 -11.77
C PRO A 91 -7.54 8.40 -13.08
N PRO A 92 -8.79 8.24 -13.50
CA PRO A 92 -10.00 8.80 -12.90
C PRO A 92 -10.45 8.05 -11.66
N PHE A 93 -10.98 8.79 -10.69
CA PHE A 93 -11.60 8.22 -9.50
C PHE A 93 -13.01 7.79 -9.87
N ASN A 94 -13.22 6.49 -9.97
CA ASN A 94 -14.49 5.90 -10.37
C ASN A 94 -15.23 5.33 -9.17
N LEU A 95 -16.34 4.65 -9.44
CA LEU A 95 -17.16 4.03 -8.40
C LEU A 95 -16.35 3.01 -7.57
N GLU A 96 -15.43 2.31 -8.20
CA GLU A 96 -14.55 1.36 -7.51
C GLU A 96 -13.69 2.08 -6.46
N TYR A 97 -13.13 3.25 -6.79
CA TYR A 97 -12.37 4.04 -5.84
C TYR A 97 -13.24 4.45 -4.64
N ILE A 98 -14.45 4.93 -4.91
CA ILE A 98 -15.39 5.34 -3.86
C ILE A 98 -15.72 4.16 -2.96
N SER A 99 -15.97 2.99 -3.54
CA SER A 99 -16.28 1.78 -2.77
C SER A 99 -15.14 1.38 -1.84
N THR A 100 -13.89 1.48 -2.30
CA THR A 100 -12.75 1.15 -1.46
C THR A 100 -12.57 2.14 -0.32
N THR A 101 -12.90 3.41 -0.51
CA THR A 101 -12.82 4.39 0.58
C THR A 101 -13.83 4.06 1.68
N TYR A 102 -15.04 3.64 1.33
CA TYR A 102 -16.03 3.22 2.33
C TYR A 102 -15.57 1.98 3.11
N ILE A 103 -14.96 1.03 2.43
CA ILE A 103 -14.44 -0.18 3.09
C ILE A 103 -13.33 0.21 4.07
N LEU A 104 -12.38 1.03 3.65
CA LEU A 104 -11.26 1.43 4.48
C LEU A 104 -11.68 2.30 5.67
N ASP A 105 -12.77 3.06 5.55
CA ASP A 105 -13.29 3.85 6.65
C ASP A 105 -13.61 3.00 7.88
N ARG A 106 -13.91 1.72 7.70
CA ARG A 106 -14.21 0.82 8.82
C ARG A 106 -13.04 0.61 9.74
N ILE A 107 -11.81 0.81 9.26
CA ILE A 107 -10.60 0.57 10.04
C ILE A 107 -9.75 1.82 10.25
N LYS A 108 -10.26 2.99 9.90
CA LYS A 108 -9.50 4.24 10.03
C LYS A 108 -9.06 4.56 11.46
N ASN A 109 -9.74 4.01 12.46
CA ASN A 109 -9.37 4.18 13.86
C ASN A 109 -8.30 3.20 14.33
N LYS A 110 -8.00 2.18 13.53
CA LYS A 110 -7.02 1.15 13.86
C LYS A 110 -5.74 1.26 13.04
N VAL A 111 -5.85 1.79 11.83
CA VAL A 111 -4.74 1.94 10.89
C VAL A 111 -4.81 3.31 10.26
N LYS A 112 -3.69 3.99 10.19
CA LYS A 112 -3.64 5.31 9.53
C LYS A 112 -3.66 5.13 8.02
N ILE A 113 -4.60 5.81 7.36
CA ILE A 113 -4.79 5.75 5.92
C ILE A 113 -4.36 7.08 5.32
N VAL A 114 -3.51 7.04 4.29
CA VAL A 114 -2.90 8.23 3.71
C VAL A 114 -3.08 8.19 2.19
N ASN A 115 -3.57 9.27 1.63
CA ASN A 115 -3.93 9.32 0.21
C ASN A 115 -3.38 10.52 -0.56
N ASN A 116 -2.50 11.34 0.04
CA ASN A 116 -1.90 12.46 -0.69
C ASN A 116 -0.38 12.51 -0.49
N PRO A 117 0.36 13.10 -1.46
CA PRO A 117 1.83 13.09 -1.43
C PRO A 117 2.44 13.75 -0.19
N THR A 118 1.85 14.82 0.29
CA THR A 118 2.37 15.53 1.47
C THR A 118 2.27 14.65 2.70
N SER A 119 1.11 14.00 2.90
CA SER A 119 0.91 13.11 4.04
C SER A 119 1.81 11.87 3.95
N ILE A 120 2.05 11.35 2.75
CA ILE A 120 2.95 10.22 2.55
C ILE A 120 4.36 10.60 2.99
N ARG A 121 4.85 11.77 2.60
CA ARG A 121 6.18 12.24 3.02
C ARG A 121 6.26 12.44 4.53
N ASN A 122 5.22 12.99 5.13
CA ASN A 122 5.19 13.19 6.58
C ASN A 122 5.27 11.87 7.34
N ILE A 123 4.63 10.83 6.81
CA ILE A 123 4.70 9.49 7.42
C ILE A 123 6.12 8.94 7.34
N TYR A 124 6.78 9.10 6.21
CA TYR A 124 8.16 8.65 6.06
C TYR A 124 9.07 9.26 7.13
N GLU A 125 8.91 10.55 7.39
CA GLU A 125 9.71 11.24 8.41
C GLU A 125 9.44 10.71 9.83
N LYS A 126 8.25 10.17 10.08
CA LYS A 126 7.86 9.62 11.38
C LYS A 126 8.28 8.16 11.58
N LEU A 127 8.71 7.52 10.52
CA LEU A 127 9.19 6.15 10.61
C LEU A 127 10.61 6.14 11.18
#